data_48c75396c17d6e126436fbe246299608
#
_entry.id   48c75396c17d6e126436fbe246299608
#
_cell.length_a   1.000
_cell.length_b   1.000
_cell.length_c   1.000
_cell.angle_alpha   90.00
_cell.angle_beta   90.00
_cell.angle_gamma   90.00
#
_symmetry.space_group_name_H-M   'P 1'
#
loop_
_entity.id
_entity.type
_entity.pdbx_description
1 polymer ?
#
loop_
_entity_poly.entity_id
_entity_poly.type
_entity_poly.pdbx_seq_one_letter_code
_entity_poly.pdbx_strand_id
1 'polypeptide(L)'
;EDYTKYQGRIEQYTSRGFRVLVFGSYDGEPDGKPLTGTVTPLGYVLLLNKVREEAPATFKYFADQGVAIKVISGDNPITVSETAKQAGIEGAENYVDAGTLKTEEDIALAVSKYTVFGRVIPEQKRQFVQALKKQGMTVAMTGDGVNDVLALKDADCSVAMASGSDAAVQASQVVL
;
A
#
# COMPACT_ATOMS: atom_id res chain seq x y z
N GLU A 1 16.91 12.08 -18.02
CA GLU A 1 18.33 12.10 -17.70
C GLU A 1 18.56 11.81 -16.23
N ASP A 2 19.41 10.81 -15.98
CA ASP A 2 20.07 10.51 -14.70
C ASP A 2 19.23 10.27 -13.43
N TYR A 3 18.07 9.66 -13.54
CA TYR A 3 17.38 9.05 -12.38
C TYR A 3 18.29 8.07 -11.63
N THR A 4 19.16 7.34 -12.36
CA THR A 4 20.16 6.42 -11.81
C THR A 4 21.11 7.05 -10.80
N LYS A 5 21.48 8.33 -10.98
CA LYS A 5 22.35 9.07 -10.04
C LYS A 5 21.69 9.28 -8.67
N TYR A 6 20.38 9.39 -8.65
CA TYR A 6 19.58 9.64 -7.42
C TYR A 6 19.01 8.35 -6.82
N GLN A 7 18.94 7.29 -7.62
CA GLN A 7 18.31 6.01 -7.26
C GLN A 7 18.92 5.42 -5.99
N GLY A 8 20.26 5.38 -5.87
CA GLY A 8 20.94 4.83 -4.70
C GLY A 8 20.60 5.57 -3.40
N ARG A 9 20.44 6.93 -3.46
CA ARG A 9 20.01 7.70 -2.30
C ARG A 9 18.53 7.47 -1.97
N ILE A 10 17.68 7.38 -2.99
CA ILE A 10 16.27 7.09 -2.80
C ILE A 10 16.11 5.72 -2.14
N GLU A 11 16.81 4.69 -2.63
CA GLU A 11 16.80 3.34 -2.06
C GLU A 11 17.32 3.32 -0.62
N GLN A 12 18.35 4.09 -0.29
CA GLN A 12 18.85 4.22 1.09
C GLN A 12 17.78 4.75 2.06
N TYR A 13 16.95 5.70 1.63
CA TYR A 13 15.89 6.25 2.47
C TYR A 13 14.65 5.34 2.50
N THR A 14 14.26 4.78 1.35
CA THR A 14 13.10 3.87 1.29
C THR A 14 13.32 2.58 2.08
N SER A 15 14.56 2.05 2.09
CA SER A 15 14.92 0.89 2.93
C SER A 15 14.86 1.17 4.44
N ARG A 16 14.77 2.44 4.83
CA ARG A 16 14.56 2.88 6.22
C ARG A 16 13.09 3.24 6.51
N GLY A 17 12.18 2.95 5.59
CA GLY A 17 10.75 3.20 5.72
C GLY A 17 10.31 4.64 5.37
N PHE A 18 11.20 5.47 4.80
CA PHE A 18 10.82 6.81 4.36
C PHE A 18 10.11 6.78 3.01
N ARG A 19 9.01 7.52 2.90
CA ARG A 19 8.49 7.94 1.61
C ARG A 19 9.31 9.12 1.12
N VAL A 20 9.91 8.98 -0.05
CA VAL A 20 10.81 9.97 -0.63
C VAL A 20 10.10 10.70 -1.76
N LEU A 21 9.99 12.01 -1.63
CA LEU A 21 9.58 12.90 -2.71
C LEU A 21 10.80 13.70 -3.18
N VAL A 22 10.99 13.78 -4.49
CA VAL A 22 12.03 14.61 -5.10
C VAL A 22 11.37 15.89 -5.56
N PHE A 23 11.93 17.04 -5.20
CA PHE A 23 11.53 18.33 -5.74
C PHE A 23 12.64 18.93 -6.59
N GLY A 24 12.26 19.67 -7.62
CA GLY A 24 13.20 20.25 -8.56
C GLY A 24 12.62 21.47 -9.26
N SER A 25 13.48 22.19 -9.95
CA SER A 25 13.07 23.22 -10.90
C SER A 25 12.75 22.60 -12.25
N TYR A 26 11.81 23.20 -12.95
CA TYR A 26 11.40 22.81 -14.30
C TYR A 26 11.51 24.02 -15.23
N ASP A 27 12.13 23.85 -16.39
CA ASP A 27 12.39 24.94 -17.35
C ASP A 27 11.20 25.22 -18.28
N GLY A 28 10.03 24.63 -18.05
CA GLY A 28 8.81 24.88 -18.79
C GLY A 28 7.68 25.38 -17.91
N GLU A 29 6.54 25.69 -18.51
CA GLU A 29 5.31 25.95 -17.78
C GLU A 29 4.56 24.64 -17.54
N PRO A 30 4.15 24.34 -16.29
CA PRO A 30 3.33 23.15 -16.02
C PRO A 30 1.90 23.39 -16.52
N ASP A 31 1.52 22.69 -17.59
CA ASP A 31 0.21 22.79 -18.25
C ASP A 31 -0.71 21.59 -17.99
N GLY A 32 -0.37 20.76 -17.00
CA GLY A 32 -1.10 19.53 -16.66
C GLY A 32 -0.81 18.33 -17.58
N LYS A 33 0.06 18.50 -18.57
CA LYS A 33 0.53 17.42 -19.44
C LYS A 33 1.84 16.81 -18.95
N PRO A 34 2.27 15.66 -19.49
CA PRO A 34 3.59 15.11 -19.18
C PRO A 34 4.70 16.14 -19.42
N LEU A 35 5.63 16.26 -18.46
CA LEU A 35 6.74 17.18 -18.53
C LEU A 35 7.66 16.81 -19.71
N THR A 36 7.89 17.74 -20.63
CA THR A 36 8.76 17.56 -21.83
C THR A 36 10.07 18.30 -21.71
N GLY A 37 10.18 19.26 -20.79
CA GLY A 37 11.39 20.01 -20.51
C GLY A 37 12.29 19.35 -19.48
N THR A 38 13.41 20.02 -19.14
CA THR A 38 14.38 19.53 -18.19
C THR A 38 13.91 19.78 -16.75
N VAL A 39 13.93 18.74 -15.93
CA VAL A 39 13.72 18.83 -14.49
C VAL A 39 15.08 18.73 -13.80
N THR A 40 15.49 19.78 -13.07
CA THR A 40 16.70 19.79 -12.27
C THR A 40 16.36 19.51 -10.81
N PRO A 41 16.75 18.34 -10.25
CA PRO A 41 16.48 18.02 -8.86
C PRO A 41 17.22 18.98 -7.91
N LEU A 42 16.49 19.54 -6.95
CA LEU A 42 17.00 20.47 -5.96
C LEU A 42 17.15 19.83 -4.57
N GLY A 43 16.33 18.81 -4.27
CA GLY A 43 16.37 18.16 -2.97
C GLY A 43 15.33 17.06 -2.79
N TYR A 44 15.30 16.52 -1.57
CA TYR A 44 14.38 15.46 -1.16
C TYR A 44 13.53 15.94 0.01
N VAL A 45 12.26 15.55 -0.02
CA VAL A 45 11.39 15.60 1.14
C VAL A 45 11.20 14.15 1.63
N LEU A 46 11.60 13.90 2.86
CA LEU A 46 11.51 12.60 3.50
C LEU A 46 10.30 12.61 4.44
N LEU A 47 9.33 11.77 4.16
CA LEU A 47 8.13 11.62 4.99
C LEU A 47 8.23 10.28 5.73
N LEU A 48 8.00 10.31 7.03
CA LEU A 48 7.95 9.13 7.88
C LEU A 48 6.64 9.14 8.65
N ASN A 49 5.83 8.13 8.46
CA ASN A 49 4.66 7.91 9.30
C ASN A 49 5.08 7.08 10.51
N LYS A 50 4.98 7.66 11.70
CA LYS A 50 5.23 6.92 12.95
C LYS A 50 4.14 5.87 13.11
N VAL A 51 4.55 4.61 13.24
CA VAL A 51 3.64 3.51 13.62
C VAL A 51 3.10 3.78 15.01
N ARG A 52 1.82 3.56 15.25
CA ARG A 52 1.19 3.71 16.58
C ARG A 52 1.81 2.70 17.55
N GLU A 53 1.95 3.09 18.80
CA GLU A 53 2.59 2.25 19.83
C GLU A 53 1.80 0.97 20.10
N GLU A 54 0.48 1.00 19.92
CA GLU A 54 -0.42 -0.14 20.11
C GLU A 54 -0.44 -1.12 18.94
N ALA A 55 0.07 -0.74 17.76
CA ALA A 55 -0.03 -1.54 16.55
C ALA A 55 0.59 -2.95 16.69
N PRO A 56 1.80 -3.12 17.27
CA PRO A 56 2.37 -4.47 17.41
C PRO A 56 1.51 -5.39 18.28
N ALA A 57 0.94 -4.87 19.37
CA ALA A 57 0.07 -5.65 20.25
C ALA A 57 -1.23 -6.04 19.54
N THR A 58 -1.80 -5.13 18.75
CA THR A 58 -3.02 -5.36 17.97
C THR A 58 -2.81 -6.42 16.90
N PHE A 59 -1.74 -6.33 16.11
CA PHE A 59 -1.46 -7.31 15.07
C PHE A 59 -1.08 -8.69 15.65
N LYS A 60 -0.35 -8.70 16.78
CA LYS A 60 -0.12 -9.95 17.51
C LYS A 60 -1.44 -10.60 17.97
N TYR A 61 -2.38 -9.83 18.50
CA TYR A 61 -3.69 -10.34 18.88
C TYR A 61 -4.41 -11.00 17.71
N PHE A 62 -4.41 -10.38 16.52
CA PHE A 62 -5.00 -10.98 15.33
C PHE A 62 -4.29 -12.28 14.92
N ALA A 63 -2.97 -12.31 14.95
CA ALA A 63 -2.19 -13.51 14.65
C ALA A 63 -2.51 -14.66 15.64
N ASP A 64 -2.59 -14.36 16.93
CA ASP A 64 -2.96 -15.31 17.99
C ASP A 64 -4.40 -15.88 17.81
N GLN A 65 -5.28 -15.13 17.11
CA GLN A 65 -6.63 -15.58 16.74
C GLN A 65 -6.65 -16.32 15.37
N GLY A 66 -5.51 -16.57 14.77
CA GLY A 66 -5.41 -17.26 13.47
C GLY A 66 -5.80 -16.38 12.28
N VAL A 67 -5.83 -15.05 12.43
CA VAL A 67 -6.13 -14.10 11.35
C VAL A 67 -4.84 -13.75 10.61
N ALA A 68 -4.76 -14.10 9.32
CA ALA A 68 -3.67 -13.71 8.45
C ALA A 68 -3.83 -12.26 7.99
N ILE A 69 -2.82 -11.44 8.22
CA ILE A 69 -2.81 -10.03 7.80
C ILE A 69 -2.21 -9.89 6.42
N LYS A 70 -2.86 -9.10 5.56
CA LYS A 70 -2.36 -8.68 4.25
C LYS A 70 -2.33 -7.15 4.20
N VAL A 71 -1.18 -6.58 3.82
CA VAL A 71 -1.01 -5.13 3.69
C VAL A 71 -1.05 -4.75 2.22
N ILE A 72 -1.99 -3.89 1.85
CA ILE A 72 -2.24 -3.48 0.47
C ILE A 72 -2.10 -1.96 0.37
N SER A 73 -1.08 -1.48 -0.35
CA SER A 73 -0.77 -0.05 -0.43
C SER A 73 -0.40 0.38 -1.85
N GLY A 74 -0.72 1.62 -2.19
CA GLY A 74 -0.22 2.27 -3.41
C GLY A 74 1.25 2.71 -3.32
N ASP A 75 1.85 2.70 -2.13
CA ASP A 75 3.23 3.11 -1.91
C ASP A 75 4.25 2.06 -2.37
N ASN A 76 5.52 2.45 -2.36
CA ASN A 76 6.64 1.56 -2.72
C ASN A 76 6.66 0.31 -1.82
N PRO A 77 6.75 -0.92 -2.38
CA PRO A 77 6.66 -2.16 -1.62
C PRO A 77 7.71 -2.30 -0.51
N ILE A 78 8.92 -1.78 -0.71
CA ILE A 78 9.98 -1.80 0.31
C ILE A 78 9.57 -0.92 1.50
N THR A 79 9.10 0.30 1.24
CA THR A 79 8.63 1.22 2.29
C THR A 79 7.47 0.62 3.08
N VAL A 80 6.51 0.01 2.38
CA VAL A 80 5.36 -0.64 3.02
C VAL A 80 5.80 -1.84 3.87
N SER A 81 6.72 -2.67 3.36
CA SER A 81 7.29 -3.79 4.09
C SER A 81 7.98 -3.34 5.37
N GLU A 82 8.83 -2.30 5.32
CA GLU A 82 9.50 -1.78 6.51
C GLU A 82 8.52 -1.22 7.55
N THR A 83 7.47 -0.52 7.11
CA THR A 83 6.41 -0.05 8.01
C THR A 83 5.63 -1.22 8.63
N ALA A 84 5.33 -2.26 7.86
CA ALA A 84 4.64 -3.45 8.33
C ALA A 84 5.49 -4.24 9.34
N LYS A 85 6.82 -4.34 9.14
CA LYS A 85 7.75 -4.91 10.13
C LYS A 85 7.75 -4.14 11.44
N GLN A 86 7.81 -2.80 11.37
CA GLN A 86 7.73 -1.93 12.55
C GLN A 86 6.40 -2.09 13.29
N ALA A 87 5.32 -2.36 12.56
CA ALA A 87 4.00 -2.67 13.13
C ALA A 87 3.89 -4.09 13.71
N GLY A 88 4.92 -4.94 13.58
CA GLY A 88 4.93 -6.31 14.10
C GLY A 88 4.09 -7.29 13.28
N ILE A 89 3.85 -7.01 12.01
CA ILE A 89 3.10 -7.91 11.13
C ILE A 89 3.99 -9.08 10.70
N GLU A 90 3.56 -10.30 10.98
CA GLU A 90 4.27 -11.52 10.62
C GLU A 90 4.35 -11.70 9.09
N GLY A 91 5.54 -12.08 8.61
CA GLY A 91 5.79 -12.27 7.17
C GLY A 91 5.88 -10.97 6.38
N ALA A 92 6.02 -9.80 7.04
CA ALA A 92 6.11 -8.50 6.38
C ALA A 92 7.31 -8.38 5.42
N GLU A 93 8.34 -9.22 5.56
CA GLU A 93 9.48 -9.34 4.63
C GLU A 93 9.07 -9.93 3.28
N ASN A 94 7.94 -10.66 3.22
CA ASN A 94 7.40 -11.26 2.00
C ASN A 94 6.54 -10.23 1.26
N TYR A 95 7.18 -9.38 0.48
CA TYR A 95 6.50 -8.33 -0.29
C TYR A 95 6.61 -8.53 -1.79
N VAL A 96 5.70 -7.91 -2.53
CA VAL A 96 5.68 -7.89 -3.99
C VAL A 96 5.28 -6.51 -4.53
N ASP A 97 5.84 -6.15 -5.68
CA ASP A 97 5.38 -5.01 -6.49
C ASP A 97 4.16 -5.46 -7.31
N ALA A 98 2.98 -4.96 -6.96
CA ALA A 98 1.74 -5.31 -7.65
C ALA A 98 1.72 -4.90 -9.13
N GLY A 99 2.58 -3.96 -9.53
CA GLY A 99 2.79 -3.62 -10.94
C GLY A 99 3.35 -4.78 -11.79
N THR A 100 3.91 -5.82 -11.17
CA THR A 100 4.39 -7.03 -11.85
C THR A 100 3.31 -8.09 -12.06
N LEU A 101 2.19 -8.00 -11.34
CA LEU A 101 1.07 -8.95 -11.41
C LEU A 101 0.15 -8.54 -12.56
N LYS A 102 0.10 -9.33 -13.62
CA LYS A 102 -0.60 -8.98 -14.87
C LYS A 102 -1.86 -9.79 -15.11
N THR A 103 -1.93 -10.99 -14.56
CA THR A 103 -3.04 -11.92 -14.78
C THR A 103 -3.77 -12.24 -13.47
N GLU A 104 -4.98 -12.79 -13.57
CA GLU A 104 -5.70 -13.29 -12.40
C GLU A 104 -4.94 -14.43 -11.70
N GLU A 105 -4.23 -15.26 -12.46
CA GLU A 105 -3.38 -16.32 -11.94
C GLU A 105 -2.20 -15.76 -11.14
N ASP A 106 -1.54 -14.69 -11.61
CA ASP A 106 -0.48 -14.02 -10.86
C ASP A 106 -1.01 -13.53 -9.51
N ILE A 107 -2.20 -12.92 -9.51
CA ILE A 107 -2.85 -12.40 -8.30
C ILE A 107 -3.21 -13.55 -7.35
N ALA A 108 -3.80 -14.64 -7.86
CA ALA A 108 -4.18 -15.79 -7.06
C ALA A 108 -2.97 -16.45 -6.38
N LEU A 109 -1.85 -16.56 -7.08
CA LEU A 109 -0.58 -17.05 -6.50
C LEU A 109 0.02 -16.06 -5.50
N ALA A 110 -0.02 -14.77 -5.83
CA ALA A 110 0.57 -13.73 -5.01
C ALA A 110 -0.14 -13.60 -3.65
N VAL A 111 -1.47 -13.66 -3.57
CA VAL A 111 -2.21 -13.53 -2.30
C VAL A 111 -1.92 -14.68 -1.33
N SER A 112 -1.53 -15.86 -1.83
CA SER A 112 -1.10 -16.98 -0.99
C SER A 112 0.34 -16.83 -0.51
N LYS A 113 1.22 -16.23 -1.33
CA LYS A 113 2.67 -16.19 -1.12
C LYS A 113 3.13 -14.98 -0.33
N TYR A 114 2.55 -13.79 -0.61
CA TYR A 114 3.05 -12.53 -0.07
C TYR A 114 2.12 -11.98 1.02
N THR A 115 2.73 -11.25 1.95
CA THR A 115 2.03 -10.54 3.02
C THR A 115 1.82 -9.07 2.66
N VAL A 116 2.77 -8.48 1.95
CA VAL A 116 2.77 -7.04 1.62
C VAL A 116 2.73 -6.83 0.11
N PHE A 117 1.81 -5.98 -0.32
CA PHE A 117 1.59 -5.59 -1.72
C PHE A 117 1.79 -4.09 -1.84
N GLY A 118 2.81 -3.67 -2.59
CA GLY A 118 3.08 -2.26 -2.88
C GLY A 118 2.73 -1.89 -4.32
N ARG A 119 2.62 -0.58 -4.61
CA ARG A 119 2.21 -0.02 -5.92
C ARG A 119 0.89 -0.57 -6.45
N VAL A 120 -0.02 -0.87 -5.53
CA VAL A 120 -1.34 -1.41 -5.84
C VAL A 120 -2.23 -0.31 -6.41
N ILE A 121 -2.86 -0.56 -7.54
CA ILE A 121 -3.90 0.32 -8.09
C ILE A 121 -5.28 -0.08 -7.52
N PRO A 122 -6.27 0.84 -7.53
CA PRO A 122 -7.58 0.59 -6.92
C PRO A 122 -8.28 -0.69 -7.39
N GLU A 123 -8.20 -1.00 -8.68
CA GLU A 123 -8.78 -2.21 -9.25
C GLU A 123 -8.15 -3.49 -8.69
N GLN A 124 -6.84 -3.50 -8.49
CA GLN A 124 -6.13 -4.64 -7.91
C GLN A 124 -6.53 -4.90 -6.45
N LYS A 125 -6.88 -3.86 -5.66
CA LYS A 125 -7.38 -4.05 -4.29
C LYS A 125 -8.61 -4.96 -4.27
N ARG A 126 -9.53 -4.71 -5.18
CA ARG A 126 -10.71 -5.54 -5.38
C ARG A 126 -10.35 -6.97 -5.80
N GLN A 127 -9.46 -7.11 -6.77
CA GLN A 127 -9.01 -8.41 -7.28
C GLN A 127 -8.34 -9.25 -6.19
N PHE A 128 -7.58 -8.65 -5.26
CA PHE A 128 -6.99 -9.36 -4.12
C PHE A 128 -8.06 -9.91 -3.18
N VAL A 129 -9.07 -9.11 -2.83
CA VAL A 129 -10.20 -9.58 -2.01
C VAL A 129 -10.91 -10.74 -2.70
N GLN A 130 -11.21 -10.62 -3.98
CA GLN A 130 -11.87 -11.67 -4.76
C GLN A 130 -11.02 -12.94 -4.85
N ALA A 131 -9.71 -12.82 -5.04
CA ALA A 131 -8.81 -13.96 -5.11
C ALA A 131 -8.75 -14.73 -3.79
N LEU A 132 -8.67 -14.03 -2.65
CA LEU A 132 -8.73 -14.65 -1.32
C LEU A 132 -10.06 -15.37 -1.09
N LYS A 133 -11.18 -14.75 -1.46
CA LYS A 133 -12.51 -15.38 -1.35
C LYS A 133 -12.65 -16.61 -2.25
N LYS A 134 -12.14 -16.58 -3.50
CA LYS A 134 -12.10 -17.74 -4.41
C LYS A 134 -11.29 -18.91 -3.81
N GLN A 135 -10.33 -18.63 -2.92
CA GLN A 135 -9.56 -19.64 -2.18
C GLN A 135 -10.25 -20.13 -0.90
N GLY A 136 -11.49 -19.71 -0.66
CA GLY A 136 -12.29 -20.13 0.50
C GLY A 136 -12.01 -19.37 1.79
N MET A 137 -11.28 -18.24 1.71
CA MET A 137 -11.00 -17.40 2.88
C MET A 137 -12.18 -16.46 3.17
N THR A 138 -12.47 -16.26 4.46
CA THR A 138 -13.32 -15.15 4.91
C THR A 138 -12.46 -13.90 5.02
N VAL A 139 -12.85 -12.86 4.30
CA VAL A 139 -12.02 -11.65 4.12
C VAL A 139 -12.65 -10.46 4.81
N ALA A 140 -11.91 -9.86 5.77
CA ALA A 140 -12.18 -8.54 6.28
C ALA A 140 -11.30 -7.52 5.55
N MET A 141 -11.89 -6.41 5.08
CA MET A 141 -11.18 -5.32 4.43
C MET A 141 -11.32 -4.05 5.27
N THR A 142 -10.17 -3.42 5.56
CA THR A 142 -10.12 -2.10 6.20
C THR A 142 -9.61 -1.08 5.20
N GLY A 143 -10.28 0.07 5.09
CA GLY A 143 -9.88 1.14 4.19
C GLY A 143 -10.45 2.49 4.61
N ASP A 144 -9.82 3.57 4.17
CA ASP A 144 -10.21 4.95 4.49
C ASP A 144 -10.43 5.82 3.24
N GLY A 145 -10.03 5.33 2.07
CA GLY A 145 -10.04 6.09 0.83
C GLY A 145 -11.15 5.70 -0.15
N VAL A 146 -11.43 6.59 -1.08
CA VAL A 146 -12.33 6.33 -2.22
C VAL A 146 -11.84 5.13 -3.05
N ASN A 147 -10.54 4.92 -3.10
CA ASN A 147 -9.89 3.83 -3.82
C ASN A 147 -10.14 2.44 -3.20
N ASP A 148 -10.69 2.40 -1.98
CA ASP A 148 -10.96 1.16 -1.25
C ASP A 148 -12.42 0.68 -1.40
N VAL A 149 -13.30 1.53 -1.91
CA VAL A 149 -14.77 1.32 -1.95
C VAL A 149 -15.14 -0.03 -2.60
N LEU A 150 -14.53 -0.37 -3.72
CA LEU A 150 -14.84 -1.62 -4.41
C LEU A 150 -14.36 -2.85 -3.62
N ALA A 151 -13.19 -2.78 -3.00
CA ALA A 151 -12.66 -3.84 -2.16
C ALA A 151 -13.47 -3.99 -0.86
N LEU A 152 -13.88 -2.87 -0.25
CA LEU A 152 -14.75 -2.86 0.94
C LEU A 152 -16.09 -3.54 0.65
N LYS A 153 -16.71 -3.27 -0.50
CA LYS A 153 -17.98 -3.88 -0.91
C LYS A 153 -17.88 -5.37 -1.21
N ASP A 154 -16.74 -5.83 -1.72
CA ASP A 154 -16.55 -7.25 -2.09
C ASP A 154 -16.11 -8.11 -0.89
N ALA A 155 -15.63 -7.50 0.19
CA ALA A 155 -15.24 -8.20 1.41
C ALA A 155 -16.43 -8.79 2.17
N ASP A 156 -16.18 -9.83 2.98
CA ASP A 156 -17.21 -10.42 3.85
C ASP A 156 -17.48 -9.54 5.07
N CYS A 157 -16.46 -8.82 5.55
CA CYS A 157 -16.56 -7.77 6.55
C CYS A 157 -15.79 -6.54 6.08
N SER A 158 -16.38 -5.35 6.21
CA SER A 158 -15.73 -4.11 5.81
C SER A 158 -15.73 -3.10 6.94
N VAL A 159 -14.56 -2.48 7.14
CA VAL A 159 -14.31 -1.51 8.20
C VAL A 159 -13.76 -0.23 7.60
N ALA A 160 -14.39 0.90 7.87
CA ALA A 160 -13.85 2.22 7.51
C ALA A 160 -13.46 3.02 8.74
N MET A 161 -12.52 3.94 8.55
CA MET A 161 -12.19 4.93 9.55
C MET A 161 -13.18 6.10 9.46
N ALA A 162 -13.71 6.59 10.58
CA ALA A 162 -14.61 7.75 10.61
C ALA A 162 -13.95 9.03 10.04
N SER A 163 -12.62 9.11 10.10
CA SER A 163 -11.83 10.19 9.49
C SER A 163 -11.54 9.97 8.00
N GLY A 164 -11.99 8.85 7.43
CA GLY A 164 -11.81 8.53 6.01
C GLY A 164 -12.78 9.27 5.10
N SER A 165 -12.81 8.88 3.83
CA SER A 165 -13.74 9.45 2.86
C SER A 165 -15.18 9.01 3.13
N ASP A 166 -16.16 9.90 2.89
CA ASP A 166 -17.58 9.56 3.00
C ASP A 166 -17.96 8.32 2.18
N ALA A 167 -17.34 8.15 1.02
CA ALA A 167 -17.58 7.00 0.16
C ALA A 167 -17.12 5.67 0.81
N ALA A 168 -15.98 5.65 1.50
CA ALA A 168 -15.52 4.47 2.25
C ALA A 168 -16.43 4.19 3.45
N VAL A 169 -16.80 5.24 4.19
CA VAL A 169 -17.73 5.14 5.34
C VAL A 169 -19.08 4.55 4.89
N GLN A 170 -19.67 5.06 3.81
CA GLN A 170 -20.94 4.57 3.30
C GLN A 170 -20.87 3.15 2.71
N ALA A 171 -19.70 2.73 2.24
CA ALA A 171 -19.49 1.40 1.67
C ALA A 171 -19.25 0.32 2.73
N SER A 172 -18.97 0.70 3.98
CA SER A 172 -18.51 -0.20 5.03
C SER A 172 -19.64 -0.59 5.98
N GLN A 173 -19.50 -1.80 6.57
CA GLN A 173 -20.42 -2.34 7.57
C GLN A 173 -20.11 -1.82 8.97
N VAL A 174 -18.85 -1.51 9.24
CA VAL A 174 -18.36 -1.00 10.53
C VAL A 174 -17.58 0.29 10.28
N VAL A 175 -17.76 1.27 11.16
CA VAL A 175 -17.02 2.54 11.13
C VAL A 175 -16.37 2.74 12.50
N LEU A 176 -15.05 3.00 12.52
CA LEU A 176 -14.23 3.20 13.72
C LEU A 176 -13.69 4.62 13.81
#